data_f1abd0d4abfa22e235de20a598de8ca1
#
_entry.id   f1abd0d4abfa22e235de20a598de8ca1
#
_cell.length_a   1.000
_cell.length_b   1.000
_cell.length_c   1.000
_cell.angle_alpha   90.00
_cell.angle_beta   90.00
_cell.angle_gamma   90.00
#
_symmetry.space_group_name_H-M   'P 1'
#
loop_
_entity.id
_entity.type
_entity.pdbx_description
1 polymer ?
#
loop_
_entity_poly.entity_id
_entity_poly.type
_entity_poly.pdbx_seq_one_letter_code
_entity_poly.pdbx_strand_id
1 'polypeptide(L)'
;MDFEQAKQAFELYLKGYDRKDEKVYLKIVHTYGVVDCSEEIARRMGLGEEDIFLAKIIALLHDIGRFGQLKLYDSFEPGIFDHAQYGADILFREGRIREFLPETTWDETIETAIRYHSAFQLPKILDSRT
;
A
#
# COMPACT_ATOMS: atom_id res chain seq x y z
N MET A 1 -7.22 15.14 8.51
CA MET A 1 -6.79 13.89 7.84
C MET A 1 -7.30 12.71 8.65
N ASP A 2 -8.01 11.83 7.99
CA ASP A 2 -8.74 10.76 8.66
C ASP A 2 -8.34 9.39 8.09
N PHE A 3 -7.53 8.64 8.85
CA PHE A 3 -7.10 7.32 8.43
C PHE A 3 -8.27 6.34 8.37
N GLU A 4 -9.28 6.48 9.23
CA GLU A 4 -10.45 5.61 9.20
C GLU A 4 -11.20 5.71 7.88
N GLN A 5 -11.27 6.89 7.29
CA GLN A 5 -11.87 7.07 5.96
C GLN A 5 -11.10 6.27 4.91
N ALA A 6 -9.77 6.36 4.94
CA ALA A 6 -8.92 5.62 4.02
C ALA A 6 -9.06 4.11 4.22
N LYS A 7 -9.15 3.66 5.47
CA LYS A 7 -9.33 2.25 5.80
C LYS A 7 -10.67 1.74 5.29
N GLN A 8 -11.73 2.52 5.46
CA GLN A 8 -13.06 2.15 4.95
C GLN A 8 -13.05 2.05 3.42
N ALA A 9 -12.37 2.97 2.75
CA ALA A 9 -12.23 2.91 1.29
C ALA A 9 -11.46 1.66 0.86
N PHE A 10 -10.42 1.28 1.61
CA PHE A 10 -9.67 0.06 1.34
C PHE A 10 -10.55 -1.18 1.50
N GLU A 11 -11.35 -1.23 2.58
CA GLU A 11 -12.29 -2.33 2.78
C GLU A 11 -13.30 -2.42 1.65
N LEU A 12 -13.76 -1.29 1.15
CA LEU A 12 -14.68 -1.24 0.02
C LEU A 12 -14.01 -1.77 -1.26
N TYR A 13 -12.76 -1.39 -1.48
CA TYR A 13 -11.97 -1.91 -2.60
C TYR A 13 -11.83 -3.43 -2.54
N LEU A 14 -11.63 -3.97 -1.33
CA LEU A 14 -11.46 -5.40 -1.12
C LEU A 14 -12.72 -6.22 -1.44
N LYS A 15 -13.87 -5.59 -1.55
CA LYS A 15 -15.10 -6.30 -1.92
C LYS A 15 -15.03 -6.90 -3.32
N GLY A 16 -14.13 -6.42 -4.17
CA GLY A 16 -13.88 -6.99 -5.49
C GLY A 16 -13.08 -8.28 -5.47
N TYR A 17 -12.66 -8.75 -4.29
CA TYR A 17 -11.79 -9.91 -4.15
C TYR A 17 -12.37 -10.89 -3.14
N ASP A 18 -12.02 -12.17 -3.29
CA ASP A 18 -12.54 -13.23 -2.40
C ASP A 18 -11.69 -13.33 -1.14
N ARG A 19 -12.22 -12.81 -0.04
CA ARG A 19 -11.52 -12.82 1.26
C ARG A 19 -11.42 -14.23 1.87
N LYS A 20 -12.13 -15.21 1.31
CA LYS A 20 -12.01 -16.60 1.73
C LYS A 20 -10.80 -17.27 1.10
N ASP A 21 -10.29 -16.71 0.00
CA ASP A 21 -9.05 -17.17 -0.61
C ASP A 21 -7.91 -16.89 0.37
N GLU A 22 -7.12 -17.93 0.68
CA GLU A 22 -6.04 -17.82 1.66
C GLU A 22 -5.01 -16.75 1.27
N LYS A 23 -4.67 -16.65 -0.02
CA LYS A 23 -3.70 -15.67 -0.49
C LYS A 23 -4.21 -14.24 -0.30
N VAL A 24 -5.49 -14.00 -0.57
CA VAL A 24 -6.11 -12.70 -0.35
C VAL A 24 -6.13 -12.38 1.13
N TYR A 25 -6.56 -13.31 1.95
CA TYR A 25 -6.63 -13.14 3.40
C TYR A 25 -5.24 -12.79 3.98
N LEU A 26 -4.21 -13.56 3.61
CA LEU A 26 -2.86 -13.34 4.11
C LEU A 26 -2.32 -11.95 3.70
N LYS A 27 -2.64 -11.52 2.49
CA LYS A 27 -2.20 -10.19 2.03
C LYS A 27 -2.91 -9.08 2.79
N ILE A 28 -4.17 -9.26 3.13
CA ILE A 28 -4.91 -8.29 3.96
C ILE A 28 -4.27 -8.18 5.34
N VAL A 29 -4.00 -9.32 5.98
CA VAL A 29 -3.34 -9.36 7.30
C VAL A 29 -1.97 -8.69 7.23
N HIS A 30 -1.20 -9.00 6.18
CA HIS A 30 0.11 -8.40 5.96
C HIS A 30 0.00 -6.87 5.83
N THR A 31 -0.94 -6.40 5.05
CA THR A 31 -1.13 -4.97 4.82
C THR A 31 -1.40 -4.23 6.14
N TYR A 32 -2.32 -4.73 6.95
CA TYR A 32 -2.62 -4.09 8.23
C TYR A 32 -1.45 -4.19 9.21
N GLY A 33 -0.71 -5.30 9.17
CA GLY A 33 0.50 -5.43 9.97
C GLY A 33 1.56 -4.39 9.61
N VAL A 34 1.73 -4.11 8.32
CA VAL A 34 2.66 -3.08 7.86
C VAL A 34 2.19 -1.68 8.28
N VAL A 35 0.88 -1.43 8.25
CA VAL A 35 0.33 -0.16 8.75
C VAL A 35 0.68 0.04 10.22
N ASP A 36 0.45 -0.99 11.04
CA ASP A 36 0.72 -0.90 12.48
C ASP A 36 2.21 -0.71 12.76
N CYS A 37 3.07 -1.43 12.06
CA CYS A 37 4.52 -1.27 12.20
C CYS A 37 4.98 0.12 11.79
N SER A 38 4.45 0.63 10.68
CA SER A 38 4.80 1.96 10.19
C SER A 38 4.41 3.05 11.19
N GLU A 39 3.24 2.91 11.78
CA GLU A 39 2.79 3.85 12.82
C GLU A 39 3.71 3.80 14.03
N GLU A 40 4.05 2.62 14.51
CA GLU A 40 4.91 2.47 15.67
C GLU A 40 6.30 3.06 15.43
N ILE A 41 6.89 2.77 14.27
CA ILE A 41 8.20 3.31 13.91
C ILE A 41 8.15 4.83 13.84
N ALA A 42 7.12 5.39 13.19
CA ALA A 42 6.98 6.83 13.05
C ALA A 42 6.85 7.51 14.42
N ARG A 43 6.09 6.92 15.33
CA ARG A 43 5.93 7.46 16.69
C ARG A 43 7.23 7.39 17.48
N ARG A 44 7.98 6.29 17.36
CA ARG A 44 9.28 6.16 18.03
C ARG A 44 10.32 7.13 17.51
N MET A 45 10.20 7.52 16.23
CA MET A 45 11.07 8.53 15.64
C MET A 45 10.68 9.95 16.04
N GLY A 46 9.56 10.12 16.73
CA GLY A 46 9.10 11.44 17.15
C GLY A 46 8.49 12.26 16.04
N LEU A 47 7.98 11.62 14.99
CA LEU A 47 7.36 12.35 13.87
C LEU A 47 6.01 12.96 14.29
N GLY A 48 5.64 14.06 13.63
CA GLY A 48 4.34 14.70 13.85
C GLY A 48 3.20 13.86 13.29
N GLU A 49 1.97 14.20 13.71
CA GLU A 49 0.78 13.45 13.33
C GLU A 49 0.56 13.40 11.82
N GLU A 50 0.93 14.47 11.11
CA GLU A 50 0.80 14.50 9.65
C GLU A 50 1.72 13.47 8.99
N ASP A 51 2.96 13.36 9.45
CA ASP A 51 3.92 12.39 8.91
C ASP A 51 3.54 10.97 9.29
N ILE A 52 3.00 10.77 10.50
CA ILE A 52 2.49 9.46 10.93
C ILE A 52 1.34 9.03 10.04
N PHE A 53 0.41 9.94 9.76
CA PHE A 53 -0.72 9.67 8.87
C PHE A 53 -0.23 9.28 7.48
N LEU A 54 0.73 10.03 6.92
CA LEU A 54 1.29 9.76 5.61
C LEU A 54 1.95 8.38 5.56
N ALA A 55 2.72 8.02 6.60
CA ALA A 55 3.35 6.70 6.69
C ALA A 55 2.30 5.58 6.67
N LYS A 56 1.20 5.77 7.39
CA LYS A 56 0.12 4.79 7.45
C LYS A 56 -0.60 4.66 6.10
N ILE A 57 -0.82 5.76 5.41
CA ILE A 57 -1.47 5.76 4.09
C ILE A 57 -0.60 5.02 3.07
N ILE A 58 0.69 5.31 3.04
CA ILE A 58 1.61 4.63 2.13
C ILE A 58 1.64 3.13 2.45
N ALA A 59 1.71 2.77 3.72
CA ALA A 59 1.68 1.37 4.14
C ALA A 59 0.39 0.66 3.70
N LEU A 60 -0.74 1.33 3.83
CA LEU A 60 -2.04 0.77 3.44
C LEU A 60 -2.12 0.50 1.94
N LEU A 61 -1.56 1.39 1.14
CA LEU A 61 -1.73 1.36 -0.31
C LEU A 61 -0.56 0.75 -1.07
N HIS A 62 0.58 0.50 -0.41
CA HIS A 62 1.80 0.10 -1.12
C HIS A 62 1.65 -1.19 -1.93
N ASP A 63 0.86 -2.13 -1.44
CA ASP A 63 0.66 -3.43 -2.09
C ASP A 63 -0.73 -3.60 -2.72
N ILE A 64 -1.45 -2.49 -2.95
CA ILE A 64 -2.82 -2.58 -3.49
C ILE A 64 -2.85 -3.33 -4.83
N GLY A 65 -1.79 -3.21 -5.62
CA GLY A 65 -1.67 -3.92 -6.90
C GLY A 65 -1.54 -5.42 -6.77
N ARG A 66 -1.15 -5.94 -5.60
CA ARG A 66 -1.05 -7.38 -5.37
C ARG A 66 -2.39 -8.09 -5.48
N PHE A 67 -3.47 -7.43 -5.09
CA PHE A 67 -4.81 -8.01 -5.22
C PHE A 67 -5.18 -8.21 -6.69
N GLY A 68 -4.85 -7.23 -7.54
CA GLY A 68 -5.03 -7.36 -8.98
C GLY A 68 -4.19 -8.50 -9.55
N GLN A 69 -2.95 -8.64 -9.10
CA GLN A 69 -2.08 -9.73 -9.51
C GLN A 69 -2.68 -11.09 -9.17
N LEU A 70 -3.22 -11.25 -7.96
CA LEU A 70 -3.89 -12.50 -7.56
C LEU A 70 -5.12 -12.79 -8.43
N LYS A 71 -5.91 -11.78 -8.73
CA LYS A 71 -7.12 -11.94 -9.52
C LYS A 71 -6.81 -12.36 -10.96
N LEU A 72 -5.73 -11.82 -11.54
CA LEU A 72 -5.35 -12.08 -12.91
C LEU A 72 -4.53 -13.36 -13.07
N TYR A 73 -3.67 -13.67 -12.12
CA TYR A 73 -2.67 -14.73 -12.25
C TYR A 73 -2.70 -15.77 -11.12
N ASP A 74 -3.47 -15.53 -10.07
CA ASP A 74 -3.56 -16.39 -8.87
C ASP A 74 -2.17 -16.70 -8.29
N SER A 75 -1.26 -15.73 -8.34
CA SER A 75 0.13 -15.92 -7.92
C SER A 75 0.77 -14.59 -7.57
N PHE A 76 1.70 -14.62 -6.60
CA PHE A 76 2.56 -13.48 -6.29
C PHE A 76 3.94 -13.62 -6.96
N GLU A 77 4.07 -14.50 -7.92
CA GLU A 77 5.36 -14.78 -8.57
C GLU A 77 5.95 -13.51 -9.20
N PRO A 78 7.21 -13.16 -8.88
CA PRO A 78 7.85 -11.98 -9.46
C PRO A 78 8.10 -12.16 -10.97
N GLY A 79 8.07 -11.05 -11.69
CA GLY A 79 8.34 -11.06 -13.13
C GLY A 79 7.13 -11.28 -14.02
N ILE A 80 6.02 -11.79 -13.46
CA ILE A 80 4.77 -11.98 -14.21
C ILE A 80 4.03 -10.66 -14.36
N PHE A 81 4.09 -9.81 -13.31
CA PHE A 81 3.23 -8.66 -13.20
C PHE A 81 3.88 -7.62 -12.30
N ASP A 82 3.93 -6.37 -12.77
CA ASP A 82 4.46 -5.28 -11.96
C ASP A 82 3.34 -4.71 -11.08
N HIS A 83 3.20 -5.27 -9.89
CA HIS A 83 2.16 -4.88 -8.96
C HIS A 83 2.29 -3.42 -8.47
N ALA A 84 3.51 -2.92 -8.37
CA ALA A 84 3.75 -1.56 -7.93
C ALA A 84 3.23 -0.56 -8.97
N GLN A 85 3.57 -0.78 -10.22
CA GLN A 85 3.11 0.05 -11.33
C GLN A 85 1.59 -0.02 -11.48
N TYR A 86 1.04 -1.24 -11.40
CA TYR A 86 -0.39 -1.45 -11.50
C TYR A 86 -1.15 -0.73 -10.37
N GLY A 87 -0.65 -0.85 -9.14
CA GLY A 87 -1.25 -0.17 -7.99
C GLY A 87 -1.23 1.35 -8.13
N ALA A 88 -0.08 1.89 -8.55
CA ALA A 88 0.05 3.32 -8.78
C ALA A 88 -0.90 3.79 -9.89
N ASP A 89 -1.04 3.00 -10.94
CA ASP A 89 -1.94 3.35 -12.05
C ASP A 89 -3.41 3.35 -11.61
N ILE A 90 -3.83 2.37 -10.81
CA ILE A 90 -5.20 2.34 -10.25
C ILE A 90 -5.47 3.61 -9.46
N LEU A 91 -4.53 4.01 -8.61
CA LEU A 91 -4.73 5.14 -7.71
C LEU A 91 -4.66 6.48 -8.45
N PHE A 92 -3.71 6.65 -9.36
CA PHE A 92 -3.40 7.97 -9.91
C PHE A 92 -3.84 8.16 -11.35
N ARG A 93 -3.73 7.16 -12.21
CA ARG A 93 -4.25 7.26 -13.58
C ARG A 93 -5.76 7.13 -13.63
N GLU A 94 -6.31 6.21 -12.84
CA GLU A 94 -7.77 6.01 -12.77
C GLU A 94 -8.41 6.93 -11.73
N GLY A 95 -7.61 7.63 -10.93
CA GLY A 95 -8.11 8.61 -9.98
C GLY A 95 -8.70 8.03 -8.69
N ARG A 96 -8.52 6.75 -8.43
CA ARG A 96 -9.12 6.11 -7.26
C ARG A 96 -8.51 6.57 -5.93
N ILE A 97 -7.37 7.26 -5.97
CA ILE A 97 -6.77 7.83 -4.75
C ILE A 97 -7.78 8.74 -4.02
N ARG A 98 -8.67 9.41 -4.76
CA ARG A 98 -9.67 10.30 -4.14
C ARG A 98 -10.67 9.55 -3.26
N GLU A 99 -10.82 8.24 -3.44
CA GLU A 99 -11.67 7.41 -2.57
C GLU A 99 -11.04 7.23 -1.18
N PHE A 100 -9.70 7.23 -1.13
CA PHE A 100 -8.95 7.03 0.10
C PHE A 100 -8.60 8.34 0.78
N LEU A 101 -8.33 9.36 0.00
CA LEU A 101 -7.78 10.62 0.48
C LEU A 101 -8.33 11.77 -0.35
N PRO A 102 -9.18 12.64 0.23
CA PRO A 102 -9.76 13.74 -0.55
C PRO A 102 -8.76 14.84 -0.92
N GLU A 103 -7.69 15.01 -0.12
CA GLU A 103 -6.68 16.03 -0.37
C GLU A 103 -5.68 15.59 -1.44
N THR A 104 -5.17 16.57 -2.21
CA THR A 104 -4.16 16.31 -3.24
C THR A 104 -2.73 16.58 -2.77
N THR A 105 -2.58 17.12 -1.57
CA THR A 105 -1.31 17.59 -1.01
C THR A 105 -0.17 16.58 -1.13
N TRP A 106 -0.48 15.30 -0.88
CA TRP A 106 0.53 14.25 -0.80
C TRP A 106 0.58 13.34 -2.01
N ASP A 107 -0.16 13.66 -3.08
CA ASP A 107 -0.30 12.78 -4.25
C ASP A 107 1.05 12.37 -4.83
N GLU A 108 1.94 13.34 -5.07
CA GLU A 108 3.24 13.05 -5.66
C GLU A 108 4.09 12.13 -4.78
N THR A 109 4.10 12.42 -3.47
CA THR A 109 4.86 11.62 -2.50
C THR A 109 4.33 10.19 -2.45
N ILE A 110 3.02 10.03 -2.39
CA ILE A 110 2.38 8.71 -2.30
C ILE A 110 2.61 7.94 -3.59
N GLU A 111 2.41 8.58 -4.74
CA GLU A 111 2.63 7.93 -6.04
C GLU A 111 4.06 7.43 -6.18
N THR A 112 5.03 8.28 -5.85
CA THR A 112 6.45 7.92 -5.94
C THR A 112 6.76 6.73 -5.03
N ALA A 113 6.28 6.79 -3.78
CA ALA A 113 6.52 5.71 -2.82
C ALA A 113 5.94 4.38 -3.30
N ILE A 114 4.70 4.38 -3.81
CA ILE A 114 4.05 3.16 -4.26
C ILE A 114 4.69 2.62 -5.53
N ARG A 115 4.94 3.50 -6.49
CA ARG A 115 5.46 3.11 -7.80
C ARG A 115 6.84 2.47 -7.70
N TYR A 116 7.65 2.93 -6.76
CA TYR A 116 9.04 2.50 -6.64
C TYR A 116 9.34 1.63 -5.41
N HIS A 117 8.32 1.22 -4.63
CA HIS A 117 8.60 0.49 -3.39
C HIS A 117 9.35 -0.83 -3.63
N SER A 118 9.07 -1.52 -4.72
CA SER A 118 9.78 -2.77 -5.05
C SER A 118 11.25 -2.51 -5.39
N ALA A 119 11.53 -1.39 -6.07
CA ALA A 119 12.89 -1.01 -6.41
C ALA A 119 13.70 -0.62 -5.17
N PHE A 120 13.06 0.02 -4.20
CA PHE A 120 13.71 0.45 -2.97
C PHE A 120 13.90 -0.69 -1.96
N GLN A 121 12.98 -1.65 -1.95
CA GLN A 121 13.07 -2.77 -1.01
C GLN A 121 14.34 -3.58 -1.21
N LEU A 122 14.71 -3.85 -2.45
CA LEU A 122 15.87 -4.67 -2.74
C LEU A 122 17.19 -4.03 -2.24
N PRO A 123 17.49 -2.75 -2.54
CA PRO A 123 18.66 -2.10 -1.98
C PRO A 123 18.66 -2.06 -0.46
N LYS A 124 17.52 -1.82 0.17
CA LYS A 124 17.39 -1.81 1.62
C LYS A 124 17.73 -3.15 2.24
N ILE A 125 17.25 -4.22 1.65
CA ILE A 125 17.54 -5.58 2.12
C ILE A 125 19.04 -5.85 2.03
N LEU A 126 19.68 -5.44 0.95
CA LEU A 126 21.12 -5.61 0.78
C LEU A 126 21.88 -4.80 1.81
N ASP A 127 21.49 -3.55 2.03
CA ASP A 127 22.13 -2.68 3.01
C ASP A 127 22.01 -3.24 4.43
N SER A 128 20.87 -3.77 4.79
CA SER A 128 20.65 -4.29 6.13
C SER A 128 21.43 -5.58 6.40
N ARG A 129 21.95 -6.22 5.37
CA ARG A 129 22.77 -7.44 5.48
C ARG A 129 24.25 -7.13 5.55
N THR A 130 24.62 -5.94 5.24
CA THR A 130 26.00 -5.50 5.32
C THR A 130 26.26 -4.80 6.64
#